data_54f51ba2792fa95caa8e8c0b509f28fc
#
_entry.id   54f51ba2792fa95caa8e8c0b509f28fc
#
_cell.length_a   1.000
_cell.length_b   1.000
_cell.length_c   1.000
_cell.angle_alpha   90.00
_cell.angle_beta   90.00
_cell.angle_gamma   90.00
#
_symmetry.space_group_name_H-M   'P 1'
#
loop_
_entity.id
_entity.type
_entity.pdbx_description
1 polymer ?
#
loop_
_entity_poly.entity_id
_entity_poly.type
_entity_poly.pdbx_seq_one_letter_code
_entity_poly.pdbx_strand_id
1 'polypeptide(L)'
;MNMKETRTIRIQLNTTLEQTALLLHTMQEYTDCFNEVCTLADEKHLYNGVELHKATYLSHRLNTHLPSQLICAARVKATEAIKSVLTRRKKQQAKYQQKLKDAVKKGFPPKPLKLAKTPHSLLCAIRYDARSFLFKREERTVSLVHVQQEGKVCNRTIVGVSVPAYYEQYLTPEWEQESADLIYRKGAFWLHLVVSAHIIPVQPTGETIGVDLGMSRLAVTSQPRFFGNKQVKETNNRSFRLRRDLHSKGTKSAKRHLKKLSGRVARFQKNVNHVVAKQLVSSVQAGDTLVMENLTDIRERTVQRREKRQQRRTHANWSFAQLQSFVAYKAAWKGVTVAFIDPRYTSQGCSKCGFISRANRKSQSEFSCTQCGYQNNADYNASLNIRNKHLASRAMSAASGSLSVDLSSQASA
;
A
#
# COMPACT_ATOMS: atom_id res chain seq x y z
N MET A 1 4.87 16.91 15.63
CA MET A 1 5.68 15.70 15.33
C MET A 1 6.08 15.74 13.87
N ASN A 2 7.37 15.67 13.57
CA ASN A 2 7.84 15.57 12.18
C ASN A 2 7.38 14.22 11.60
N MET A 3 6.70 14.25 10.46
CA MET A 3 6.33 13.02 9.74
C MET A 3 7.49 12.57 8.86
N LYS A 4 7.95 11.33 9.05
CA LYS A 4 8.95 10.70 8.18
C LYS A 4 8.24 10.07 6.99
N GLU A 5 8.53 10.54 5.80
CA GLU A 5 8.01 9.98 4.56
C GLU A 5 9.08 9.15 3.87
N THR A 6 8.75 7.96 3.42
CA THR A 6 9.68 7.05 2.74
C THR A 6 9.28 6.80 1.30
N ARG A 7 10.27 6.67 0.42
CA ARG A 7 10.10 6.31 -1.00
C ARG A 7 11.05 5.20 -1.38
N THR A 8 10.60 4.34 -2.26
CA THR A 8 11.48 3.36 -2.92
C THR A 8 11.70 3.80 -4.35
N ILE A 9 12.91 4.16 -4.68
CA ILE A 9 13.34 4.49 -6.04
C ILE A 9 13.99 3.28 -6.69
N ARG A 10 13.83 3.14 -8.01
CA ARG A 10 14.33 2.00 -8.77
C ARG A 10 15.41 2.47 -9.72
N ILE A 11 16.60 1.98 -9.51
CA ILE A 11 17.80 2.36 -10.24
C ILE A 11 18.32 1.12 -10.96
N GLN A 12 18.65 1.22 -12.24
CA GLN A 12 19.28 0.14 -12.96
C GLN A 12 20.79 0.20 -12.79
N LEU A 13 21.44 -0.95 -12.55
CA LEU A 13 22.89 -1.06 -12.48
C LEU A 13 23.47 -1.37 -13.85
N ASN A 14 24.56 -0.69 -14.21
CA ASN A 14 25.32 -0.89 -15.43
C ASN A 14 26.51 -1.79 -15.09
N THR A 15 26.27 -3.10 -15.03
CA THR A 15 27.28 -4.10 -14.63
C THR A 15 28.09 -4.59 -15.81
N THR A 16 29.40 -4.82 -15.62
CA THR A 16 30.22 -5.62 -16.53
C THR A 16 29.85 -7.11 -16.40
N LEU A 17 30.37 -7.95 -17.29
CA LEU A 17 30.16 -9.41 -17.22
C LEU A 17 30.70 -10.00 -15.90
N GLU A 18 31.90 -9.58 -15.48
CA GLU A 18 32.52 -10.02 -14.22
C GLU A 18 31.68 -9.58 -13.00
N GLN A 19 31.27 -8.31 -12.96
CA GLN A 19 30.40 -7.79 -11.90
C GLN A 19 29.06 -8.54 -11.87
N THR A 20 28.52 -8.86 -13.02
CA THR A 20 27.28 -9.64 -13.14
C THR A 20 27.44 -11.04 -12.54
N ALA A 21 28.52 -11.75 -12.89
CA ALA A 21 28.81 -13.06 -12.34
C ALA A 21 29.00 -13.02 -10.82
N LEU A 22 29.77 -12.04 -10.33
CA LEU A 22 30.03 -11.83 -8.90
C LEU A 22 28.78 -11.55 -8.09
N LEU A 23 27.92 -10.65 -8.58
CA LEU A 23 26.67 -10.32 -7.90
C LEU A 23 25.64 -11.46 -7.96
N LEU A 24 25.63 -12.26 -9.05
CA LEU A 24 24.79 -13.45 -9.14
C LEU A 24 25.26 -14.54 -8.15
N HIS A 25 26.56 -14.76 -8.03
CA HIS A 25 27.13 -15.67 -7.04
C HIS A 25 26.75 -15.23 -5.61
N THR A 26 26.91 -13.94 -5.31
CA THR A 26 26.50 -13.36 -4.02
C THR A 26 25.01 -13.59 -3.76
N MET A 27 24.16 -13.40 -4.78
CA MET A 27 22.71 -13.64 -4.65
C MET A 27 22.38 -15.11 -4.42
N GLN A 28 23.15 -16.02 -5.03
CA GLN A 28 22.92 -17.46 -4.87
C GLN A 28 23.25 -17.89 -3.43
N GLU A 29 24.43 -17.60 -2.92
CA GLU A 29 24.80 -17.92 -1.53
C GLU A 29 23.83 -17.27 -0.51
N TYR A 30 23.42 -16.00 -0.77
CA TYR A 30 22.41 -15.33 0.05
C TYR A 30 21.06 -16.06 0.02
N THR A 31 20.69 -16.60 -1.14
CA THR A 31 19.43 -17.35 -1.31
C THR A 31 19.49 -18.69 -0.58
N ASP A 32 20.63 -19.37 -0.62
CA ASP A 32 20.82 -20.64 0.06
C ASP A 32 20.74 -20.45 1.58
N CYS A 33 21.43 -19.46 2.14
CA CYS A 33 21.26 -19.06 3.55
C CYS A 33 19.78 -18.75 3.91
N PHE A 34 19.08 -17.99 3.06
CA PHE A 34 17.65 -17.67 3.27
C PHE A 34 16.78 -18.94 3.30
N ASN A 35 17.00 -19.87 2.36
CA ASN A 35 16.22 -21.10 2.26
C ASN A 35 16.49 -22.04 3.44
N GLU A 36 17.75 -22.20 3.84
CA GLU A 36 18.14 -23.01 5.00
C GLU A 36 17.51 -22.50 6.29
N VAL A 37 17.59 -21.18 6.54
CA VAL A 37 16.92 -20.56 7.72
C VAL A 37 15.41 -20.79 7.68
N CYS A 38 14.76 -20.66 6.51
CA CYS A 38 13.33 -20.91 6.39
C CYS A 38 12.96 -22.37 6.69
N THR A 39 13.74 -23.31 6.21
CA THR A 39 13.54 -24.74 6.43
C THR A 39 13.73 -25.09 7.89
N LEU A 40 14.86 -24.70 8.48
CA LEU A 40 15.15 -24.93 9.89
C LEU A 40 14.10 -24.32 10.82
N ALA A 41 13.64 -23.09 10.50
CA ALA A 41 12.61 -22.40 11.28
C ALA A 41 11.28 -23.16 11.30
N ASP A 42 10.88 -23.73 10.17
CA ASP A 42 9.62 -24.48 10.04
C ASP A 42 9.73 -25.88 10.67
N GLU A 43 10.84 -26.59 10.46
CA GLU A 43 11.07 -27.93 11.00
C GLU A 43 11.22 -27.95 12.52
N LYS A 44 11.99 -27.01 13.09
CA LYS A 44 12.23 -26.92 14.54
C LYS A 44 11.27 -26.01 15.27
N HIS A 45 10.28 -25.42 14.57
CA HIS A 45 9.34 -24.45 15.13
C HIS A 45 10.01 -23.26 15.83
N LEU A 46 11.19 -22.85 15.32
CA LEU A 46 11.95 -21.71 15.82
C LEU A 46 11.54 -20.44 15.06
N TYR A 47 10.85 -19.53 15.71
CA TYR A 47 10.33 -18.31 15.05
C TYR A 47 10.91 -17.01 15.61
N ASN A 48 11.75 -17.13 16.65
CA ASN A 48 12.48 -16.02 17.22
C ASN A 48 13.77 -15.76 16.43
N GLY A 49 13.99 -14.50 16.04
CA GLY A 49 15.16 -14.11 15.25
C GLY A 49 16.51 -14.34 15.98
N VAL A 50 16.52 -14.24 17.31
CA VAL A 50 17.74 -14.48 18.11
C VAL A 50 18.09 -15.97 18.15
N GLU A 51 17.10 -16.83 18.37
CA GLU A 51 17.29 -18.30 18.36
C GLU A 51 17.75 -18.79 16.99
N LEU A 52 17.13 -18.30 15.93
CA LEU A 52 17.55 -18.61 14.56
C LEU A 52 18.98 -18.12 14.27
N HIS A 53 19.37 -16.96 14.81
CA HIS A 53 20.74 -16.49 14.69
C HIS A 53 21.72 -17.45 15.34
N LYS A 54 21.48 -17.85 16.58
CA LYS A 54 22.33 -18.81 17.31
C LYS A 54 22.43 -20.15 16.58
N ALA A 55 21.33 -20.61 15.99
CA ALA A 55 21.27 -21.91 15.32
C ALA A 55 21.92 -21.94 13.92
N THR A 56 22.05 -20.80 13.22
CA THR A 56 22.46 -20.80 11.79
C THR A 56 23.69 -19.95 11.49
N TYR A 57 24.01 -18.95 12.31
CA TYR A 57 25.05 -17.97 11.98
C TYR A 57 26.44 -18.60 11.83
N LEU A 58 26.85 -19.45 12.78
CA LEU A 58 28.17 -20.05 12.76
C LEU A 58 28.36 -21.00 11.56
N SER A 59 27.35 -21.82 11.28
CA SER A 59 27.32 -22.69 10.11
C SER A 59 27.46 -21.91 8.81
N HIS A 60 26.70 -20.86 8.64
CA HIS A 60 26.78 -20.01 7.44
C HIS A 60 28.13 -19.29 7.33
N ARG A 61 28.74 -18.88 8.44
CA ARG A 61 30.07 -18.25 8.45
C ARG A 61 31.18 -19.20 7.99
N LEU A 62 31.06 -20.47 8.30
CA LEU A 62 32.05 -21.51 7.94
C LEU A 62 31.84 -22.05 6.52
N ASN A 63 30.59 -22.11 6.06
CA ASN A 63 30.22 -22.80 4.81
C ASN A 63 29.92 -21.85 3.64
N THR A 64 29.98 -20.53 3.83
CA THR A 64 29.73 -19.53 2.77
C THR A 64 30.80 -18.46 2.73
N HIS A 65 30.96 -17.82 1.57
CA HIS A 65 31.85 -16.66 1.39
C HIS A 65 31.15 -15.33 1.67
N LEU A 66 29.94 -15.38 2.20
CA LEU A 66 29.18 -14.17 2.51
C LEU A 66 29.78 -13.40 3.69
N PRO A 67 29.86 -12.06 3.60
CA PRO A 67 30.12 -11.21 4.75
C PRO A 67 29.04 -11.36 5.82
N SER A 68 29.43 -11.22 7.09
CA SER A 68 28.53 -11.37 8.25
C SER A 68 27.24 -10.54 8.16
N GLN A 69 27.32 -9.32 7.60
CA GLN A 69 26.14 -8.45 7.41
C GLN A 69 25.12 -9.07 6.46
N LEU A 70 25.56 -9.69 5.37
CA LEU A 70 24.66 -10.34 4.41
C LEU A 70 24.05 -11.62 4.98
N ILE A 71 24.80 -12.40 5.76
CA ILE A 71 24.27 -13.56 6.50
C ILE A 71 23.18 -13.12 7.45
N CYS A 72 23.43 -12.07 8.25
CA CYS A 72 22.44 -11.50 9.15
C CYS A 72 21.20 -10.98 8.40
N ALA A 73 21.40 -10.31 7.27
CA ALA A 73 20.31 -9.80 6.43
C ALA A 73 19.45 -10.94 5.84
N ALA A 74 20.08 -12.04 5.38
CA ALA A 74 19.38 -13.23 4.89
C ALA A 74 18.50 -13.86 5.99
N ARG A 75 19.05 -14.02 7.19
CA ARG A 75 18.32 -14.52 8.35
C ARG A 75 17.13 -13.61 8.74
N VAL A 76 17.32 -12.29 8.78
CA VAL A 76 16.23 -11.34 9.08
C VAL A 76 15.11 -11.49 8.05
N LYS A 77 15.46 -11.52 6.78
CA LYS A 77 14.49 -11.69 5.67
C LYS A 77 13.74 -13.02 5.74
N ALA A 78 14.43 -14.12 6.10
CA ALA A 78 13.84 -15.43 6.32
C ALA A 78 12.86 -15.40 7.50
N THR A 79 13.22 -14.76 8.62
CA THR A 79 12.35 -14.59 9.79
C THR A 79 11.06 -13.83 9.44
N GLU A 80 11.16 -12.76 8.65
CA GLU A 80 9.99 -12.00 8.18
C GLU A 80 9.08 -12.86 7.27
N ALA A 81 9.68 -13.63 6.37
CA ALA A 81 8.95 -14.51 5.46
C ALA A 81 8.20 -15.62 6.21
N ILE A 82 8.84 -16.27 7.18
CA ILE A 82 8.23 -17.29 8.04
C ILE A 82 7.07 -16.69 8.86
N LYS A 83 7.25 -15.53 9.50
CA LYS A 83 6.18 -14.86 10.25
C LYS A 83 4.97 -14.54 9.37
N SER A 84 5.22 -14.14 8.12
CA SER A 84 4.16 -13.92 7.11
C SER A 84 3.41 -15.22 6.78
N VAL A 85 4.12 -16.34 6.60
CA VAL A 85 3.51 -17.66 6.33
C VAL A 85 2.71 -18.15 7.53
N LEU A 86 3.22 -18.00 8.76
CA LEU A 86 2.50 -18.38 9.98
C LEU A 86 1.20 -17.60 10.14
N THR A 87 1.21 -16.29 9.90
CA THR A 87 0.02 -15.45 9.89
C THR A 87 -0.99 -15.95 8.85
N ARG A 88 -0.52 -16.33 7.66
CA ARG A 88 -1.36 -16.91 6.61
C ARG A 88 -1.92 -18.27 7.01
N ARG A 89 -1.12 -19.16 7.62
CA ARG A 89 -1.55 -20.46 8.13
C ARG A 89 -2.65 -20.30 9.19
N LYS A 90 -2.47 -19.39 10.17
CA LYS A 90 -3.51 -19.06 11.17
C LYS A 90 -4.83 -18.61 10.52
N LYS A 91 -4.76 -17.70 9.54
CA LYS A 91 -5.95 -17.25 8.80
C LYS A 91 -6.61 -18.39 7.98
N GLN A 92 -5.82 -19.31 7.41
CA GLN A 92 -6.34 -20.47 6.69
C GLN A 92 -7.03 -21.45 7.64
N GLN A 93 -6.47 -21.71 8.81
CA GLN A 93 -7.07 -22.55 9.85
C GLN A 93 -8.39 -21.95 10.36
N ALA A 94 -8.43 -20.67 10.70
CA ALA A 94 -9.65 -20.00 11.16
C ALA A 94 -10.77 -20.07 10.10
N LYS A 95 -10.43 -19.81 8.83
CA LYS A 95 -11.40 -19.95 7.72
C LYS A 95 -11.87 -21.39 7.52
N TYR A 96 -11.02 -22.35 7.77
CA TYR A 96 -11.39 -23.76 7.65
C TYR A 96 -12.31 -24.20 8.78
N GLN A 97 -12.07 -23.78 10.01
CA GLN A 97 -12.96 -24.00 11.16
C GLN A 97 -14.37 -23.42 10.89
N GLN A 98 -14.45 -22.21 10.32
CA GLN A 98 -15.73 -21.63 9.92
C GLN A 98 -16.44 -22.47 8.87
N LYS A 99 -15.69 -22.98 7.87
CA LYS A 99 -16.27 -23.88 6.84
C LYS A 99 -16.74 -25.22 7.41
N LEU A 100 -16.07 -25.76 8.41
CA LEU A 100 -16.53 -26.95 9.14
C LEU A 100 -17.87 -26.70 9.83
N LYS A 101 -18.01 -25.59 10.56
CA LYS A 101 -19.28 -25.19 11.18
C LYS A 101 -20.41 -25.03 10.15
N ASP A 102 -20.10 -24.42 9.00
CA ASP A 102 -21.08 -24.25 7.91
C ASP A 102 -21.41 -25.57 7.21
N ALA A 103 -20.46 -26.51 7.17
CA ALA A 103 -20.64 -27.82 6.55
C ALA A 103 -21.59 -28.72 7.37
N VAL A 104 -21.51 -28.67 8.70
CA VAL A 104 -22.47 -29.35 9.61
C VAL A 104 -23.91 -28.94 9.29
N LYS A 105 -24.12 -27.63 9.00
CA LYS A 105 -25.45 -27.11 8.61
C LYS A 105 -25.89 -27.51 7.21
N LYS A 106 -24.96 -27.83 6.30
CA LYS A 106 -25.22 -28.07 4.87
C LYS A 106 -25.13 -29.53 4.47
N GLY A 107 -24.68 -30.43 5.34
CA GLY A 107 -24.55 -31.86 5.06
C GLY A 107 -23.39 -32.27 4.13
N PHE A 108 -22.50 -31.33 3.74
CA PHE A 108 -21.37 -31.62 2.85
C PHE A 108 -20.03 -31.25 3.50
N PRO A 109 -19.07 -32.19 3.59
CA PRO A 109 -17.75 -31.88 4.16
C PRO A 109 -16.96 -30.87 3.30
N PRO A 110 -16.21 -29.95 3.89
CA PRO A 110 -15.35 -29.03 3.16
C PRO A 110 -14.14 -29.78 2.58
N LYS A 111 -13.57 -29.25 1.49
CA LYS A 111 -12.30 -29.76 0.95
C LYS A 111 -11.20 -29.71 2.02
N PRO A 112 -10.25 -30.68 2.04
CA PRO A 112 -9.16 -30.73 3.01
C PRO A 112 -8.40 -29.42 3.11
N LEU A 113 -7.98 -29.08 4.34
CA LEU A 113 -7.18 -27.88 4.59
C LEU A 113 -5.80 -28.02 3.92
N LYS A 114 -5.45 -27.05 3.07
CA LYS A 114 -4.08 -26.92 2.53
C LYS A 114 -3.43 -25.70 3.14
N LEU A 115 -2.47 -25.91 4.02
CA LEU A 115 -1.68 -24.84 4.62
C LEU A 115 -0.66 -24.27 3.62
N ALA A 116 -0.29 -23.01 3.85
CA ALA A 116 0.78 -22.37 3.09
C ALA A 116 2.11 -23.12 3.31
N LYS A 117 2.84 -23.35 2.23
CA LYS A 117 4.14 -24.00 2.26
C LYS A 117 5.19 -23.09 2.90
N THR A 118 6.26 -23.67 3.42
CA THR A 118 7.49 -22.98 3.85
C THR A 118 8.00 -22.05 2.76
N PRO A 119 8.46 -20.84 3.07
CA PRO A 119 9.02 -19.96 2.05
C PRO A 119 10.25 -20.58 1.42
N HIS A 120 10.32 -20.54 0.11
CA HIS A 120 11.48 -20.97 -0.68
C HIS A 120 11.65 -20.03 -1.87
N SER A 121 12.86 -19.58 -2.13
CA SER A 121 13.19 -18.70 -3.25
C SER A 121 14.19 -19.37 -4.18
N LEU A 122 14.04 -19.18 -5.50
CA LEU A 122 15.05 -19.60 -6.49
C LEU A 122 16.20 -18.58 -6.56
N LEU A 123 15.90 -17.32 -6.44
CA LEU A 123 16.86 -16.23 -6.38
C LEU A 123 16.25 -15.10 -5.54
N CYS A 124 16.82 -14.87 -4.36
CA CYS A 124 16.31 -13.92 -3.38
C CYS A 124 16.94 -12.53 -3.60
N ALA A 125 16.16 -11.47 -3.55
CA ALA A 125 16.75 -10.14 -3.54
C ALA A 125 17.62 -9.95 -2.29
N ILE A 126 18.84 -9.42 -2.45
CA ILE A 126 19.74 -9.11 -1.32
C ILE A 126 19.27 -7.81 -0.67
N ARG A 127 19.11 -7.81 0.66
CA ARG A 127 18.87 -6.58 1.42
C ARG A 127 20.21 -6.04 1.95
N TYR A 128 20.47 -4.80 1.59
CA TYR A 128 21.61 -4.02 2.05
C TYR A 128 21.16 -3.00 3.10
N ASP A 129 21.90 -2.90 4.18
CA ASP A 129 21.79 -1.83 5.18
C ASP A 129 22.80 -0.69 4.87
N ALA A 130 22.77 0.39 5.63
CA ALA A 130 23.65 1.54 5.43
C ALA A 130 25.17 1.22 5.50
N ARG A 131 25.55 0.06 6.09
CA ARG A 131 26.95 -0.39 6.19
C ARG A 131 27.39 -1.23 5.01
N SER A 132 26.44 -1.87 4.35
CA SER A 132 26.70 -2.86 3.29
C SER A 132 26.55 -2.29 1.88
N PHE A 133 26.05 -1.07 1.71
CA PHE A 133 26.07 -0.34 0.44
C PHE A 133 26.40 1.14 0.65
N LEU A 134 26.82 1.82 -0.42
CA LEU A 134 26.97 3.26 -0.47
C LEU A 134 26.62 3.74 -1.86
N PHE A 135 25.54 4.51 -1.99
CA PHE A 135 25.17 5.16 -3.24
C PHE A 135 25.72 6.58 -3.29
N LYS A 136 26.60 6.85 -4.25
CA LYS A 136 27.20 8.16 -4.49
C LYS A 136 26.41 8.89 -5.58
N ARG A 137 25.70 9.93 -5.18
CA ARG A 137 24.75 10.65 -6.05
C ARG A 137 25.45 11.34 -7.21
N GLU A 138 26.53 12.06 -6.92
CA GLU A 138 27.27 12.87 -7.90
C GLU A 138 28.01 12.00 -8.91
N GLU A 139 28.67 10.95 -8.45
CA GLU A 139 29.41 10.01 -9.30
C GLU A 139 28.50 9.05 -10.09
N ARG A 140 27.22 9.00 -9.76
CA ARG A 140 26.27 8.02 -10.33
C ARG A 140 26.77 6.58 -10.20
N THR A 141 27.32 6.25 -9.04
CA THR A 141 27.84 4.94 -8.73
C THR A 141 27.24 4.40 -7.43
N VAL A 142 27.25 3.08 -7.30
CA VAL A 142 26.92 2.39 -6.05
C VAL A 142 28.02 1.41 -5.69
N SER A 143 28.48 1.46 -4.45
CA SER A 143 29.38 0.48 -3.87
C SER A 143 28.57 -0.57 -3.13
N LEU A 144 28.73 -1.85 -3.51
CA LEU A 144 27.97 -2.98 -2.96
C LEU A 144 28.92 -4.01 -2.38
N VAL A 145 28.60 -4.49 -1.19
CA VAL A 145 29.29 -5.63 -0.56
C VAL A 145 28.89 -6.92 -1.28
N HIS A 146 29.83 -7.79 -1.53
CA HIS A 146 29.63 -9.09 -2.19
C HIS A 146 30.38 -10.22 -1.47
N VAL A 147 30.30 -11.45 -1.97
CA VAL A 147 31.05 -12.59 -1.47
C VAL A 147 32.56 -12.32 -1.45
N GLN A 148 33.25 -12.88 -0.46
CA GLN A 148 34.69 -12.77 -0.34
C GLN A 148 35.37 -13.48 -1.52
N GLN A 149 36.33 -12.82 -2.13
CA GLN A 149 37.17 -13.40 -3.17
C GLN A 149 38.57 -13.69 -2.59
N GLU A 150 39.13 -14.82 -2.93
CA GLU A 150 40.49 -15.18 -2.50
C GLU A 150 41.51 -14.11 -2.93
N GLY A 151 42.41 -13.75 -2.03
CA GLY A 151 43.44 -12.75 -2.24
C GLY A 151 42.97 -11.28 -2.28
N LYS A 152 41.66 -10.96 -2.08
CA LYS A 152 41.18 -9.57 -2.03
C LYS A 152 40.85 -9.12 -0.62
N VAL A 153 41.42 -8.01 -0.23
CA VAL A 153 41.17 -7.37 1.09
C VAL A 153 39.80 -6.70 1.14
N CYS A 154 39.28 -6.24 0.00
CA CYS A 154 38.01 -5.51 -0.07
C CYS A 154 36.92 -6.31 -0.80
N ASN A 155 35.83 -6.59 -0.12
CA ASN A 155 34.67 -7.30 -0.65
C ASN A 155 33.58 -6.34 -1.17
N ARG A 156 34.00 -5.27 -1.87
CA ARG A 156 33.09 -4.28 -2.45
C ARG A 156 33.36 -4.07 -3.93
N THR A 157 32.31 -4.03 -4.71
CA THR A 157 32.35 -3.60 -6.10
C THR A 157 31.67 -2.27 -6.30
N ILE A 158 32.23 -1.43 -7.15
CA ILE A 158 31.65 -0.13 -7.53
C ILE A 158 31.00 -0.32 -8.91
N VAL A 159 29.72 -0.02 -9.00
CA VAL A 159 28.93 -0.21 -10.22
C VAL A 159 28.29 1.11 -10.61
N GLY A 160 28.39 1.48 -11.90
CA GLY A 160 27.68 2.62 -12.45
C GLY A 160 26.17 2.40 -12.46
N VAL A 161 25.41 3.46 -12.35
CA VAL A 161 23.93 3.38 -12.29
C VAL A 161 23.26 4.31 -13.30
N SER A 162 22.09 3.85 -13.80
CA SER A 162 21.19 4.65 -14.61
C SER A 162 19.95 5.00 -13.79
N VAL A 163 19.77 6.29 -13.50
CA VAL A 163 18.64 6.80 -12.75
C VAL A 163 17.60 7.36 -13.69
N PRO A 164 16.34 6.87 -13.69
CA PRO A 164 15.25 7.49 -14.45
C PRO A 164 14.97 8.92 -13.97
N ALA A 165 14.77 9.85 -14.91
CA ALA A 165 14.56 11.28 -14.63
C ALA A 165 13.48 11.56 -13.57
N TYR A 166 12.43 10.74 -13.50
CA TYR A 166 11.39 10.85 -12.46
C TYR A 166 11.94 10.74 -11.04
N TYR A 167 13.02 9.99 -10.81
CA TYR A 167 13.58 9.76 -9.49
C TYR A 167 14.63 10.79 -9.05
N GLU A 168 15.05 11.69 -9.94
CA GLU A 168 16.03 12.74 -9.61
C GLU A 168 15.57 13.63 -8.44
N GLN A 169 14.28 13.94 -8.38
CA GLN A 169 13.67 14.71 -7.29
C GLN A 169 13.80 14.07 -5.90
N TYR A 170 14.14 12.79 -5.81
CA TYR A 170 14.34 12.05 -4.55
C TYR A 170 15.82 11.78 -4.25
N LEU A 171 16.71 12.35 -5.05
CA LEU A 171 18.15 12.24 -4.86
C LEU A 171 18.79 13.57 -4.42
N THR A 172 17.99 14.51 -3.95
CA THR A 172 18.45 15.77 -3.37
C THR A 172 18.96 15.57 -1.93
N PRO A 173 19.71 16.50 -1.33
CA PRO A 173 20.26 16.37 0.02
C PRO A 173 19.22 16.18 1.12
N GLU A 174 17.97 16.65 0.90
CA GLU A 174 16.87 16.49 1.85
C GLU A 174 16.40 15.03 2.03
N TRP A 175 16.81 14.14 1.10
CA TRP A 175 16.47 12.72 1.15
C TRP A 175 17.62 11.90 1.70
N GLU A 176 17.41 11.28 2.85
CA GLU A 176 18.35 10.35 3.47
C GLU A 176 18.24 8.97 2.84
N GLN A 177 19.37 8.29 2.68
CA GLN A 177 19.44 6.90 2.19
C GLN A 177 19.32 5.96 3.38
N GLU A 178 18.36 5.02 3.33
CA GLU A 178 18.07 4.11 4.45
C GLU A 178 18.62 2.71 4.21
N SER A 179 18.15 2.09 3.17
CA SER A 179 18.47 0.71 2.81
C SER A 179 18.27 0.48 1.32
N ALA A 180 18.76 -0.65 0.81
CA ALA A 180 18.56 -1.01 -0.58
C ALA A 180 18.28 -2.51 -0.73
N ASP A 181 17.41 -2.89 -1.68
CA ASP A 181 17.24 -4.25 -2.14
C ASP A 181 17.84 -4.40 -3.55
N LEU A 182 18.81 -5.31 -3.72
CA LEU A 182 19.34 -5.68 -5.02
C LEU A 182 18.52 -6.80 -5.63
N ILE A 183 18.01 -6.58 -6.83
CA ILE A 183 17.11 -7.50 -7.53
C ILE A 183 17.65 -7.80 -8.91
N TYR A 184 17.77 -9.07 -9.26
CA TYR A 184 18.07 -9.50 -10.64
C TYR A 184 16.79 -9.85 -11.37
N ARG A 185 16.53 -9.18 -12.49
CA ARG A 185 15.32 -9.42 -13.26
C ARG A 185 15.51 -9.11 -14.75
N LYS A 186 15.10 -10.03 -15.62
CA LYS A 186 15.18 -9.89 -17.09
C LYS A 186 16.59 -9.59 -17.59
N GLY A 187 17.60 -10.24 -17.02
CA GLY A 187 18.99 -10.06 -17.44
C GLY A 187 19.68 -8.80 -16.92
N ALA A 188 19.06 -8.03 -16.02
CA ALA A 188 19.63 -6.81 -15.46
C ALA A 188 19.47 -6.75 -13.93
N PHE A 189 20.43 -6.09 -13.28
CA PHE A 189 20.35 -5.75 -11.87
C PHE A 189 19.61 -4.44 -11.67
N TRP A 190 18.77 -4.43 -10.63
CA TRP A 190 18.00 -3.27 -10.18
C TRP A 190 18.23 -3.06 -8.70
N LEU A 191 18.60 -1.85 -8.33
CA LEU A 191 18.66 -1.42 -6.94
C LEU A 191 17.36 -0.72 -6.57
N HIS A 192 16.63 -1.25 -5.62
CA HIS A 192 15.49 -0.59 -5.01
C HIS A 192 15.98 0.14 -3.76
N LEU A 193 16.39 1.39 -3.93
CA LEU A 193 16.89 2.24 -2.86
C LEU A 193 15.73 2.86 -2.10
N VAL A 194 15.71 2.68 -0.79
CA VAL A 194 14.76 3.33 0.12
C VAL A 194 15.37 4.64 0.57
N VAL A 195 14.66 5.71 0.30
CA VAL A 195 15.01 7.06 0.74
C VAL A 195 13.91 7.64 1.62
N SER A 196 14.27 8.47 2.57
CA SER A 196 13.33 9.14 3.47
C SER A 196 13.61 10.63 3.59
N ALA A 197 12.55 11.40 3.82
CA ALA A 197 12.66 12.81 4.14
C ALA A 197 11.71 13.17 5.29
N HIS A 198 12.08 14.16 6.08
CA HIS A 198 11.23 14.69 7.12
C HIS A 198 10.34 15.79 6.56
N ILE A 199 9.02 15.62 6.73
CA ILE A 199 8.02 16.61 6.35
C ILE A 199 7.59 17.35 7.61
N ILE A 200 7.71 18.68 7.59
CA ILE A 200 7.17 19.54 8.63
C ILE A 200 5.67 19.71 8.35
N PRO A 201 4.77 19.23 9.23
CA PRO A 201 3.35 19.42 9.03
C PRO A 201 3.00 20.91 9.01
N VAL A 202 2.30 21.35 7.99
CA VAL A 202 1.75 22.71 7.93
C VAL A 202 0.49 22.76 8.78
N GLN A 203 0.32 23.82 9.57
CA GLN A 203 -0.90 24.02 10.35
C GLN A 203 -2.12 24.20 9.41
N PRO A 204 -3.25 23.57 9.73
CA PRO A 204 -4.45 23.62 8.88
C PRO A 204 -5.19 24.97 9.07
N THR A 205 -4.66 26.01 8.45
CA THR A 205 -5.21 27.39 8.49
C THR A 205 -6.06 27.73 7.27
N GLY A 206 -6.01 26.89 6.22
CA GLY A 206 -6.73 27.10 4.99
C GLY A 206 -8.17 26.54 4.99
N GLU A 207 -8.71 26.37 3.79
CA GLU A 207 -10.06 25.89 3.59
C GLU A 207 -10.22 24.39 3.90
N THR A 208 -11.41 24.04 4.38
CA THR A 208 -11.81 22.63 4.53
C THR A 208 -12.60 22.16 3.32
N ILE A 209 -12.11 21.16 2.61
CA ILE A 209 -12.69 20.64 1.37
C ILE A 209 -13.10 19.19 1.58
N GLY A 210 -14.42 18.93 1.54
CA GLY A 210 -14.96 17.57 1.59
C GLY A 210 -14.79 16.87 0.25
N VAL A 211 -14.46 15.57 0.28
CA VAL A 211 -14.22 14.73 -0.91
C VAL A 211 -15.05 13.46 -0.80
N ASP A 212 -16.05 13.32 -1.66
CA ASP A 212 -16.79 12.08 -1.84
C ASP A 212 -16.06 11.17 -2.83
N LEU A 213 -15.84 9.90 -2.46
CA LEU A 213 -15.17 8.89 -3.27
C LEU A 213 -16.20 7.91 -3.85
N GLY A 214 -16.46 8.02 -5.13
CA GLY A 214 -17.49 7.23 -5.81
C GLY A 214 -16.97 6.25 -6.88
N MET A 215 -17.90 5.49 -7.45
CA MET A 215 -17.61 4.52 -8.53
C MET A 215 -17.84 5.07 -9.93
N SER A 216 -18.74 6.02 -10.06
CA SER A 216 -19.03 6.71 -11.34
C SER A 216 -18.12 7.91 -11.53
N ARG A 217 -18.02 8.74 -10.53
CA ARG A 217 -16.98 9.75 -10.35
C ARG A 217 -16.03 9.27 -9.28
N LEU A 218 -14.73 9.29 -9.56
CA LEU A 218 -13.73 8.73 -8.64
C LEU A 218 -13.55 9.57 -7.39
N ALA A 219 -13.68 10.88 -7.54
CA ALA A 219 -13.77 11.85 -6.47
C ALA A 219 -14.61 13.04 -6.91
N VAL A 220 -15.39 13.60 -5.97
CA VAL A 220 -16.12 14.86 -6.12
C VAL A 220 -15.83 15.72 -4.90
N THR A 221 -15.49 17.00 -5.11
CA THR A 221 -15.15 17.91 -4.01
C THR A 221 -16.30 18.87 -3.69
N SER A 222 -16.30 19.40 -2.46
CA SER A 222 -17.24 20.45 -2.02
C SER A 222 -17.02 21.80 -2.71
N GLN A 223 -15.89 22.02 -3.36
CA GLN A 223 -15.73 22.99 -4.45
C GLN A 223 -16.04 22.20 -5.73
N PRO A 224 -17.06 22.52 -6.54
CA PRO A 224 -17.66 21.61 -7.52
C PRO A 224 -16.69 21.14 -8.63
N ARG A 225 -15.76 20.27 -8.25
CA ARG A 225 -14.80 19.62 -9.14
C ARG A 225 -15.03 18.12 -9.17
N PHE A 226 -15.09 17.54 -10.36
CA PHE A 226 -15.40 16.15 -10.62
C PHE A 226 -14.19 15.46 -11.25
N PHE A 227 -13.68 14.42 -10.58
CA PHE A 227 -12.51 13.66 -11.02
C PHE A 227 -12.89 12.25 -11.50
N GLY A 228 -12.18 11.76 -12.50
CA GLY A 228 -12.45 10.48 -13.15
C GLY A 228 -13.30 10.63 -14.41
N ASN A 229 -13.23 9.62 -15.29
CA ASN A 229 -13.87 9.66 -16.57
C ASN A 229 -14.61 8.34 -16.91
N LYS A 230 -15.43 8.39 -17.96
CA LYS A 230 -16.20 7.28 -18.51
C LYS A 230 -15.30 6.09 -18.92
N GLN A 231 -14.08 6.37 -19.39
CA GLN A 231 -13.10 5.39 -19.85
C GLN A 231 -12.73 4.35 -18.79
N VAL A 232 -12.71 4.73 -17.49
CA VAL A 232 -12.43 3.80 -16.38
C VAL A 232 -13.51 2.74 -16.28
N LYS A 233 -14.77 3.15 -16.35
CA LYS A 233 -15.94 2.24 -16.30
C LYS A 233 -15.95 1.30 -17.50
N GLU A 234 -15.68 1.82 -18.69
CA GLU A 234 -15.63 1.04 -19.93
C GLU A 234 -14.49 0.01 -19.91
N THR A 235 -13.29 0.41 -19.50
CA THR A 235 -12.13 -0.48 -19.37
C THR A 235 -12.38 -1.60 -18.36
N ASN A 236 -13.00 -1.29 -17.22
CA ASN A 236 -13.37 -2.29 -16.22
C ASN A 236 -14.42 -3.27 -16.76
N ASN A 237 -15.43 -2.80 -17.48
CA ASN A 237 -16.47 -3.63 -18.08
C ASN A 237 -15.90 -4.55 -19.18
N ARG A 238 -15.04 -4.02 -20.06
CA ARG A 238 -14.34 -4.79 -21.10
C ARG A 238 -13.46 -5.87 -20.48
N SER A 239 -12.69 -5.53 -19.48
CA SER A 239 -11.82 -6.47 -18.74
C SER A 239 -12.63 -7.58 -18.05
N PHE A 240 -13.82 -7.25 -17.56
CA PHE A 240 -14.70 -8.25 -16.95
C PHE A 240 -15.26 -9.24 -17.98
N ARG A 241 -15.77 -8.75 -19.12
CA ARG A 241 -16.28 -9.62 -20.20
C ARG A 241 -15.19 -10.61 -20.63
N LEU A 242 -14.00 -10.08 -20.92
CA LEU A 242 -12.85 -10.90 -21.29
C LEU A 242 -12.45 -11.94 -20.23
N ARG A 243 -12.49 -11.57 -18.93
CA ARG A 243 -12.25 -12.53 -17.83
C ARG A 243 -13.29 -13.65 -17.82
N ARG A 244 -14.56 -13.31 -17.97
CA ARG A 244 -15.64 -14.30 -18.01
C ARG A 244 -15.43 -15.30 -19.14
N ASP A 245 -15.13 -14.81 -20.34
CA ASP A 245 -14.94 -15.61 -21.53
C ASP A 245 -13.68 -16.50 -21.44
N LEU A 246 -12.59 -16.01 -20.84
CA LEU A 246 -11.39 -16.80 -20.56
C LEU A 246 -11.61 -17.85 -19.46
N HIS A 247 -12.47 -17.57 -18.47
CA HIS A 247 -12.82 -18.56 -17.44
C HIS A 247 -13.67 -19.70 -18.01
N SER A 248 -14.62 -19.39 -18.91
CA SER A 248 -15.44 -20.43 -19.54
C SER A 248 -14.64 -21.37 -20.43
N LYS A 249 -13.60 -20.86 -21.12
CA LYS A 249 -12.70 -21.67 -21.95
C LYS A 249 -11.84 -22.66 -21.15
N GLY A 250 -11.43 -22.35 -19.92
CA GLY A 250 -10.76 -23.24 -18.98
C GLY A 250 -9.36 -23.76 -19.37
N THR A 251 -8.86 -23.50 -20.58
CA THR A 251 -7.60 -24.01 -21.12
C THR A 251 -6.35 -23.46 -20.40
N LYS A 252 -5.19 -24.15 -20.52
CA LYS A 252 -3.91 -23.68 -19.98
C LYS A 252 -3.52 -22.30 -20.54
N SER A 253 -3.79 -22.05 -21.85
CA SER A 253 -3.55 -20.75 -22.50
C SER A 253 -4.46 -19.66 -21.92
N ALA A 254 -5.76 -19.93 -21.75
CA ALA A 254 -6.70 -19.01 -21.13
C ALA A 254 -6.28 -18.64 -19.68
N LYS A 255 -5.78 -19.61 -18.90
CA LYS A 255 -5.26 -19.36 -17.55
C LYS A 255 -4.03 -18.44 -17.56
N ARG A 256 -3.09 -18.62 -18.51
CA ARG A 256 -1.93 -17.72 -18.70
C ARG A 256 -2.39 -16.30 -19.09
N HIS A 257 -3.37 -16.18 -19.99
CA HIS A 257 -3.95 -14.90 -20.39
C HIS A 257 -4.65 -14.20 -19.23
N LEU A 258 -5.41 -14.93 -18.41
CA LEU A 258 -6.03 -14.38 -17.18
C LEU A 258 -5.00 -13.79 -16.23
N LYS A 259 -3.84 -14.42 -16.04
CA LYS A 259 -2.75 -13.88 -15.20
C LYS A 259 -2.18 -12.58 -15.77
N LYS A 260 -1.95 -12.51 -17.10
CA LYS A 260 -1.50 -11.29 -17.79
C LYS A 260 -2.54 -10.16 -17.69
N LEU A 261 -3.82 -10.49 -17.91
CA LEU A 261 -4.94 -9.54 -17.83
C LEU A 261 -5.09 -8.97 -16.43
N SER A 262 -4.99 -9.80 -15.39
CA SER A 262 -5.05 -9.36 -13.99
C SER A 262 -3.97 -8.30 -13.68
N GLY A 263 -2.73 -8.55 -14.08
CA GLY A 263 -1.63 -7.59 -13.91
C GLY A 263 -1.84 -6.28 -14.69
N ARG A 264 -2.41 -6.35 -15.91
CA ARG A 264 -2.72 -5.16 -16.72
C ARG A 264 -3.79 -4.29 -16.07
N VAL A 265 -4.87 -4.90 -15.59
CA VAL A 265 -5.97 -4.18 -14.91
C VAL A 265 -5.48 -3.53 -13.62
N ALA A 266 -4.67 -4.24 -12.83
CA ALA A 266 -4.11 -3.67 -11.60
C ALA A 266 -3.21 -2.46 -11.87
N ARG A 267 -2.35 -2.52 -12.89
CA ARG A 267 -1.51 -1.38 -13.30
C ARG A 267 -2.33 -0.20 -13.80
N PHE A 268 -3.34 -0.45 -14.63
CA PHE A 268 -4.25 0.59 -15.11
C PHE A 268 -4.95 1.28 -13.94
N GLN A 269 -5.51 0.54 -13.01
CA GLN A 269 -6.21 1.08 -11.85
C GLN A 269 -5.28 1.87 -10.92
N LYS A 270 -4.06 1.38 -10.70
CA LYS A 270 -3.02 2.11 -9.97
C LYS A 270 -2.67 3.44 -10.65
N ASN A 271 -2.50 3.44 -11.97
CA ASN A 271 -2.21 4.65 -12.73
C ASN A 271 -3.36 5.68 -12.63
N VAL A 272 -4.59 5.24 -12.80
CA VAL A 272 -5.78 6.11 -12.64
C VAL A 272 -5.81 6.73 -11.24
N ASN A 273 -5.59 5.93 -10.19
CA ASN A 273 -5.56 6.44 -8.82
C ASN A 273 -4.43 7.47 -8.60
N HIS A 274 -3.26 7.27 -9.22
CA HIS A 274 -2.17 8.26 -9.17
C HIS A 274 -2.54 9.58 -9.85
N VAL A 275 -3.20 9.51 -11.02
CA VAL A 275 -3.63 10.70 -11.77
C VAL A 275 -4.69 11.47 -10.98
N VAL A 276 -5.73 10.78 -10.51
CA VAL A 276 -6.80 11.40 -9.71
C VAL A 276 -6.26 12.01 -8.43
N ALA A 277 -5.41 11.28 -7.68
CA ALA A 277 -4.79 11.81 -6.47
C ALA A 277 -3.91 13.03 -6.75
N LYS A 278 -3.16 13.04 -7.87
CA LYS A 278 -2.36 14.21 -8.28
C LYS A 278 -3.26 15.41 -8.59
N GLN A 279 -4.31 15.22 -9.40
CA GLN A 279 -5.24 16.28 -9.77
C GLN A 279 -5.95 16.86 -8.55
N LEU A 280 -6.44 15.99 -7.65
CA LEU A 280 -7.12 16.40 -6.41
C LEU A 280 -6.21 17.24 -5.51
N VAL A 281 -4.98 16.77 -5.24
CA VAL A 281 -4.02 17.51 -4.41
C VAL A 281 -3.53 18.78 -5.09
N SER A 282 -3.39 18.79 -6.43
CA SER A 282 -3.01 20.00 -7.17
C SER A 282 -4.09 21.08 -7.12
N SER A 283 -5.35 20.71 -6.91
CA SER A 283 -6.49 21.65 -6.89
C SER A 283 -6.70 22.41 -5.57
N VAL A 284 -5.92 22.12 -4.54
CA VAL A 284 -6.01 22.73 -3.21
C VAL A 284 -4.68 23.42 -2.86
N GLN A 285 -4.65 24.29 -1.85
CA GLN A 285 -3.45 25.03 -1.43
C GLN A 285 -2.79 24.40 -0.20
N ALA A 286 -1.53 24.78 0.08
CA ALA A 286 -0.88 24.44 1.34
C ALA A 286 -1.66 25.08 2.51
N GLY A 287 -1.82 24.33 3.61
CA GLY A 287 -2.66 24.74 4.75
C GLY A 287 -4.14 24.30 4.63
N ASP A 288 -4.61 23.88 3.44
CA ASP A 288 -5.97 23.35 3.29
C ASP A 288 -6.11 21.97 3.95
N THR A 289 -7.35 21.60 4.25
CA THR A 289 -7.71 20.28 4.76
C THR A 289 -8.61 19.54 3.78
N LEU A 290 -8.14 18.41 3.25
CA LEU A 290 -8.96 17.45 2.50
C LEU A 290 -9.62 16.47 3.45
N VAL A 291 -10.94 16.41 3.45
CA VAL A 291 -11.72 15.51 4.30
C VAL A 291 -12.33 14.40 3.46
N MET A 292 -12.09 13.17 3.83
CA MET A 292 -12.61 11.96 3.16
C MET A 292 -13.37 11.08 4.15
N GLU A 293 -14.22 10.20 3.63
CA GLU A 293 -14.84 9.17 4.45
C GLU A 293 -13.86 8.08 4.87
N ASN A 294 -13.97 7.58 6.10
CA ASN A 294 -13.26 6.38 6.52
C ASN A 294 -13.93 5.14 5.91
N LEU A 295 -13.37 4.65 4.81
CA LEU A 295 -13.85 3.48 4.08
C LEU A 295 -13.15 2.18 4.50
N THR A 296 -12.53 2.14 5.67
CA THR A 296 -11.97 0.92 6.26
C THR A 296 -13.09 -0.12 6.42
N ASP A 297 -12.80 -1.37 6.06
CA ASP A 297 -13.71 -2.52 6.14
C ASP A 297 -15.02 -2.39 5.31
N ILE A 298 -15.10 -1.43 4.38
CA ILE A 298 -16.28 -1.25 3.52
C ILE A 298 -16.63 -2.56 2.77
N ARG A 299 -15.63 -3.37 2.41
CA ARG A 299 -15.84 -4.65 1.73
C ARG A 299 -16.55 -5.67 2.62
N GLU A 300 -16.21 -5.74 3.89
CA GLU A 300 -16.82 -6.65 4.86
C GLU A 300 -18.25 -6.20 5.19
N ARG A 301 -18.47 -4.91 5.38
CA ARG A 301 -19.80 -4.31 5.60
C ARG A 301 -20.73 -4.52 4.39
N THR A 302 -20.18 -4.48 3.15
CA THR A 302 -20.96 -4.65 1.92
C THR A 302 -21.36 -6.11 1.69
N VAL A 303 -20.52 -7.08 2.11
CA VAL A 303 -20.84 -8.52 2.02
C VAL A 303 -22.02 -8.90 2.94
N GLN A 304 -22.18 -8.22 4.08
CA GLN A 304 -23.28 -8.47 5.02
C GLN A 304 -24.63 -7.93 4.52
N ARG A 305 -24.64 -6.98 3.58
CA ARG A 305 -25.87 -6.50 2.94
C ARG A 305 -26.26 -7.39 1.77
N ARG A 306 -27.58 -7.63 1.59
CA ARG A 306 -28.15 -8.34 0.42
C ARG A 306 -28.03 -7.48 -0.85
N GLU A 307 -26.82 -7.11 -1.24
CA GLU A 307 -26.59 -6.34 -2.48
C GLU A 307 -26.68 -7.24 -3.72
N LYS A 308 -27.12 -6.66 -4.84
CA LYS A 308 -27.11 -7.33 -6.15
C LYS A 308 -25.69 -7.75 -6.52
N ARG A 309 -25.52 -8.93 -7.09
CA ARG A 309 -24.21 -9.52 -7.50
C ARG A 309 -23.32 -8.53 -8.28
N GLN A 310 -23.94 -7.67 -9.07
CA GLN A 310 -23.23 -6.65 -9.86
C GLN A 310 -22.64 -5.54 -8.99
N GLN A 311 -23.37 -5.06 -7.98
CA GLN A 311 -22.91 -4.04 -7.03
C GLN A 311 -21.74 -4.54 -6.18
N ARG A 312 -21.87 -5.75 -5.59
CA ARG A 312 -20.76 -6.40 -4.86
C ARG A 312 -19.48 -6.51 -5.69
N ARG A 313 -19.62 -6.85 -6.98
CA ARG A 313 -18.48 -6.93 -7.90
C ARG A 313 -17.83 -5.56 -8.13
N THR A 314 -18.60 -4.52 -8.29
CA THR A 314 -18.12 -3.17 -8.54
C THR A 314 -17.39 -2.65 -7.29
N HIS A 315 -17.95 -2.85 -6.10
CA HIS A 315 -17.29 -2.52 -4.83
C HIS A 315 -15.98 -3.31 -4.60
N ALA A 316 -15.97 -4.62 -4.92
CA ALA A 316 -14.78 -5.45 -4.78
C ALA A 316 -13.63 -5.06 -5.71
N ASN A 317 -13.93 -4.50 -6.87
CA ASN A 317 -12.92 -4.06 -7.85
C ASN A 317 -12.38 -2.65 -7.58
N TRP A 318 -13.02 -1.88 -6.70
CA TRP A 318 -12.61 -0.52 -6.42
C TRP A 318 -11.55 -0.47 -5.30
N SER A 319 -10.50 0.28 -5.55
CA SER A 319 -9.37 0.40 -4.61
C SER A 319 -9.39 1.75 -3.87
N PHE A 320 -10.48 2.03 -3.11
CA PHE A 320 -10.61 3.26 -2.31
C PHE A 320 -9.39 3.48 -1.41
N ALA A 321 -9.00 2.47 -0.64
CA ALA A 321 -7.85 2.55 0.27
C ALA A 321 -6.55 2.94 -0.46
N GLN A 322 -6.34 2.47 -1.71
CA GLN A 322 -5.18 2.86 -2.51
C GLN A 322 -5.25 4.32 -2.94
N LEU A 323 -6.45 4.80 -3.36
CA LEU A 323 -6.64 6.20 -3.72
C LEU A 323 -6.42 7.11 -2.50
N GLN A 324 -7.03 6.78 -1.36
CA GLN A 324 -6.84 7.51 -0.10
C GLN A 324 -5.37 7.57 0.32
N SER A 325 -4.66 6.45 0.25
CA SER A 325 -3.22 6.40 0.52
C SER A 325 -2.43 7.31 -0.42
N PHE A 326 -2.79 7.33 -1.73
CA PHE A 326 -2.12 8.20 -2.71
C PHE A 326 -2.42 9.68 -2.50
N VAL A 327 -3.63 10.02 -2.07
CA VAL A 327 -3.98 11.39 -1.69
C VAL A 327 -3.22 11.80 -0.43
N ALA A 328 -3.22 10.96 0.60
CA ALA A 328 -2.59 11.27 1.89
C ALA A 328 -1.11 11.62 1.75
N TYR A 329 -0.31 10.78 1.08
CA TYR A 329 1.12 11.09 0.95
C TYR A 329 1.40 12.29 0.02
N LYS A 330 0.59 12.48 -1.05
CA LYS A 330 0.76 13.64 -1.94
C LYS A 330 0.36 14.95 -1.26
N ALA A 331 -0.69 14.90 -0.45
CA ALA A 331 -1.17 16.01 0.36
C ALA A 331 -0.11 16.44 1.38
N ALA A 332 0.47 15.48 2.11
CA ALA A 332 1.54 15.74 3.07
C ALA A 332 2.72 16.51 2.43
N TRP A 333 3.15 16.11 1.22
CA TRP A 333 4.20 16.82 0.47
C TRP A 333 3.84 18.23 0.06
N LYS A 334 2.56 18.51 -0.12
CA LYS A 334 2.08 19.86 -0.46
C LYS A 334 1.75 20.72 0.76
N GLY A 335 1.92 20.20 1.97
CA GLY A 335 1.50 20.88 3.19
C GLY A 335 -0.03 20.92 3.35
N VAL A 336 -0.75 19.93 2.79
CA VAL A 336 -2.20 19.79 2.88
C VAL A 336 -2.53 18.71 3.91
N THR A 337 -3.41 19.01 4.84
CA THR A 337 -3.86 18.06 5.85
C THR A 337 -4.93 17.11 5.27
N VAL A 338 -4.89 15.84 5.66
CA VAL A 338 -5.94 14.86 5.30
C VAL A 338 -6.62 14.37 6.57
N ALA A 339 -7.94 14.54 6.62
CA ALA A 339 -8.79 14.07 7.71
C ALA A 339 -9.79 13.01 7.22
N PHE A 340 -10.19 12.12 8.13
CA PHE A 340 -11.18 11.09 7.84
C PHE A 340 -12.37 11.22 8.78
N ILE A 341 -13.59 11.03 8.24
CA ILE A 341 -14.83 11.06 8.99
C ILE A 341 -15.61 9.75 8.89
N ASP A 342 -16.56 9.55 9.81
CA ASP A 342 -17.53 8.44 9.73
C ASP A 342 -18.45 8.64 8.50
N PRO A 343 -18.56 7.63 7.58
CA PRO A 343 -19.35 7.71 6.36
C PRO A 343 -20.89 7.65 6.58
N ARG A 344 -21.38 7.51 7.81
CA ARG A 344 -22.81 7.38 8.07
C ARG A 344 -23.56 8.64 7.65
N TYR A 345 -24.63 8.43 6.87
CA TYR A 345 -25.60 9.46 6.43
C TYR A 345 -25.07 10.55 5.48
N THR A 346 -23.80 10.55 5.10
CA THR A 346 -23.24 11.55 4.18
C THR A 346 -23.95 11.60 2.84
N SER A 347 -24.38 10.46 2.31
CA SER A 347 -25.11 10.34 1.03
C SER A 347 -26.63 10.52 1.14
N GLN A 348 -27.20 10.54 2.35
CA GLN A 348 -28.65 10.60 2.60
C GLN A 348 -29.09 11.93 3.23
N GLY A 349 -28.16 12.64 3.85
CA GLY A 349 -28.40 13.94 4.47
C GLY A 349 -28.50 15.06 3.43
N CYS A 350 -29.37 16.04 3.70
CA CYS A 350 -29.41 17.26 2.94
C CYS A 350 -28.33 18.23 3.43
N SER A 351 -27.45 18.69 2.54
CA SER A 351 -26.40 19.65 2.91
C SER A 351 -26.93 21.04 3.26
N LYS A 352 -28.19 21.36 2.88
CA LYS A 352 -28.84 22.64 3.16
C LYS A 352 -29.58 22.66 4.49
N CYS A 353 -30.43 21.65 4.78
CA CYS A 353 -31.28 21.65 5.99
C CYS A 353 -30.96 20.55 7.00
N GLY A 354 -30.01 19.67 6.71
CA GLY A 354 -29.60 18.58 7.60
C GLY A 354 -30.52 17.35 7.63
N PHE A 355 -31.70 17.41 7.01
CA PHE A 355 -32.67 16.31 7.04
C PHE A 355 -32.14 15.04 6.40
N ILE A 356 -32.22 13.91 7.12
CA ILE A 356 -31.68 12.61 6.70
C ILE A 356 -32.83 11.68 6.30
N SER A 357 -32.88 11.31 5.01
CA SER A 357 -33.81 10.32 4.50
C SER A 357 -33.22 9.54 3.32
N ARG A 358 -33.55 8.24 3.23
CA ARG A 358 -33.19 7.44 2.05
C ARG A 358 -33.90 7.93 0.78
N ALA A 359 -35.11 8.51 0.91
CA ALA A 359 -35.89 9.07 -0.17
C ALA A 359 -35.26 10.30 -0.82
N ASN A 360 -34.34 10.98 -0.11
CA ASN A 360 -33.62 12.14 -0.65
C ASN A 360 -32.72 11.78 -1.85
N ARG A 361 -32.22 10.55 -1.91
CA ARG A 361 -31.36 10.07 -3.02
C ARG A 361 -32.20 9.32 -4.05
N LYS A 362 -32.77 10.05 -5.02
CA LYS A 362 -33.63 9.48 -6.08
C LYS A 362 -32.87 8.55 -7.01
N SER A 363 -31.63 8.89 -7.37
CA SER A 363 -30.78 8.06 -8.22
C SER A 363 -29.30 8.15 -7.77
N GLN A 364 -28.41 7.53 -8.53
CA GLN A 364 -26.96 7.62 -8.25
C GLN A 364 -26.42 9.04 -8.43
N SER A 365 -27.01 9.85 -9.32
CA SER A 365 -26.56 11.20 -9.65
C SER A 365 -27.47 12.31 -9.12
N GLU A 366 -28.69 11.98 -8.68
CA GLU A 366 -29.69 12.97 -8.28
C GLU A 366 -29.99 12.90 -6.80
N PHE A 367 -29.90 14.06 -6.17
CA PHE A 367 -30.34 14.32 -4.80
C PHE A 367 -31.49 15.31 -4.82
N SER A 368 -32.59 15.02 -4.11
CA SER A 368 -33.71 15.91 -3.92
C SER A 368 -34.26 15.76 -2.49
N CYS A 369 -34.09 16.78 -1.68
CA CYS A 369 -34.54 16.76 -0.29
C CYS A 369 -36.06 16.71 -0.21
N THR A 370 -36.60 15.71 0.48
CA THR A 370 -38.05 15.58 0.66
C THR A 370 -38.62 16.56 1.68
N GLN A 371 -37.78 17.23 2.49
CA GLN A 371 -38.21 18.22 3.47
C GLN A 371 -38.15 19.66 2.92
N CYS A 372 -36.99 20.09 2.36
CA CYS A 372 -36.82 21.50 1.95
C CYS A 372 -36.76 21.69 0.43
N GLY A 373 -37.01 20.66 -0.37
CA GLY A 373 -37.03 20.75 -1.83
C GLY A 373 -35.66 20.97 -2.49
N TYR A 374 -34.56 21.08 -1.71
CA TYR A 374 -33.23 21.29 -2.29
C TYR A 374 -32.82 20.15 -3.24
N GLN A 375 -32.43 20.53 -4.45
CA GLN A 375 -31.98 19.59 -5.50
C GLN A 375 -30.54 19.85 -5.89
N ASN A 376 -29.76 18.78 -6.09
CA ASN A 376 -28.38 18.87 -6.53
C ASN A 376 -27.87 17.52 -7.04
N ASN A 377 -26.64 17.52 -7.58
CA ASN A 377 -25.91 16.26 -7.83
C ASN A 377 -25.66 15.52 -6.50
N ALA A 378 -25.95 14.21 -6.45
CA ALA A 378 -25.88 13.42 -5.22
C ALA A 378 -24.47 13.32 -4.65
N ASP A 379 -23.44 13.17 -5.52
CA ASP A 379 -22.05 13.06 -5.09
C ASP A 379 -21.53 14.44 -4.60
N TYR A 380 -21.98 15.54 -5.22
CA TYR A 380 -21.68 16.90 -4.74
C TYR A 380 -22.33 17.20 -3.39
N ASN A 381 -23.61 16.86 -3.21
CA ASN A 381 -24.28 16.99 -1.91
C ASN A 381 -23.55 16.15 -0.82
N ALA A 382 -23.09 14.95 -1.15
CA ALA A 382 -22.31 14.11 -0.23
C ALA A 382 -20.99 14.79 0.16
N SER A 383 -20.27 15.40 -0.78
CA SER A 383 -19.01 16.11 -0.49
C SER A 383 -19.22 17.32 0.43
N LEU A 384 -20.34 18.05 0.30
CA LEU A 384 -20.71 19.11 1.22
C LEU A 384 -20.99 18.58 2.63
N ASN A 385 -21.72 17.47 2.75
CA ASN A 385 -21.99 16.83 4.03
C ASN A 385 -20.69 16.34 4.70
N ILE A 386 -19.75 15.80 3.93
CA ILE A 386 -18.42 15.38 4.43
C ILE A 386 -17.69 16.58 5.04
N ARG A 387 -17.64 17.71 4.33
CA ARG A 387 -17.05 18.96 4.83
C ARG A 387 -17.73 19.43 6.10
N ASN A 388 -19.07 19.57 6.09
CA ASN A 388 -19.84 20.11 7.20
C ASN A 388 -19.71 19.24 8.46
N LYS A 389 -19.70 17.92 8.31
CA LYS A 389 -19.52 16.98 9.42
C LYS A 389 -18.13 17.13 10.09
N HIS A 390 -17.08 17.36 9.31
CA HIS A 390 -15.75 17.63 9.85
C HIS A 390 -15.69 18.96 10.60
N LEU A 391 -16.27 20.03 10.03
CA LEU A 391 -16.32 21.34 10.66
C LEU A 391 -17.07 21.28 11.99
N ALA A 392 -18.22 20.62 12.03
CA ALA A 392 -18.99 20.43 13.27
C ALA A 392 -18.17 19.66 14.34
N SER A 393 -17.48 18.59 13.96
CA SER A 393 -16.62 17.85 14.87
C SER A 393 -15.46 18.70 15.44
N ARG A 394 -14.84 19.54 14.62
CA ARG A 394 -13.79 20.47 15.09
C ARG A 394 -14.34 21.53 16.06
N ALA A 395 -15.51 22.09 15.77
CA ALA A 395 -16.15 23.06 16.65
C ALA A 395 -16.48 22.46 18.03
N MET A 396 -16.99 21.22 18.06
CA MET A 396 -17.26 20.50 19.32
C MET A 396 -15.97 20.22 20.11
N SER A 397 -14.89 19.82 19.44
CA SER A 397 -13.61 19.58 20.10
C SER A 397 -12.98 20.87 20.66
N ALA A 398 -13.14 21.99 19.97
CA ALA A 398 -12.67 23.28 20.44
C ALA A 398 -13.47 23.77 21.68
N ALA A 399 -14.78 23.57 21.66
CA ALA A 399 -15.65 23.92 22.80
C ALA A 399 -15.37 23.06 24.06
N SER A 400 -15.12 21.75 23.88
CA SER A 400 -14.75 20.86 24.99
C SER A 400 -13.34 21.15 25.56
N GLY A 401 -12.41 21.57 24.73
CA GLY A 401 -11.07 21.97 25.16
C GLY A 401 -11.04 23.29 25.96
N SER A 402 -11.92 24.23 25.67
CA SER A 402 -12.05 25.49 26.43
C SER A 402 -12.66 25.27 27.83
N LEU A 403 -13.58 24.33 27.97
CA LEU A 403 -14.18 23.96 29.27
C LEU A 403 -13.16 23.30 30.23
N SER A 404 -12.16 22.62 29.73
CA SER A 404 -11.11 22.01 30.56
C SER A 404 -10.04 22.99 31.05
N VAL A 405 -9.88 24.14 30.39
CA VAL A 405 -8.94 25.19 30.80
C VAL A 405 -9.55 26.09 31.90
N ASP A 406 -10.85 26.32 31.86
CA ASP A 406 -11.54 27.17 32.87
C ASP A 406 -11.70 26.49 34.23
N LEU A 407 -11.72 25.14 34.29
CA LEU A 407 -11.81 24.41 35.56
C LEU A 407 -10.48 24.32 36.31
N SER A 408 -9.35 24.56 35.65
CA SER A 408 -8.01 24.55 36.28
C SER A 408 -7.60 25.89 36.87
N SER A 409 -8.27 27.00 36.49
CA SER A 409 -7.99 28.33 37.00
C SER A 409 -8.80 28.72 38.26
N GLN A 410 -9.80 27.92 38.65
CA GLN A 410 -10.61 28.16 39.87
C GLN A 410 -10.22 27.30 41.09
N ALA A 411 -9.22 26.44 40.96
CA ALA A 411 -8.75 25.59 42.06
C ALA A 411 -7.49 26.12 42.79
N SER A 412 -7.10 27.36 42.53
CA SER A 412 -5.94 28.03 43.17
C SER A 412 -6.26 29.48 43.55
N ALA A 413 -7.34 29.68 44.32
CA ALA A 413 -7.62 30.90 45.09
C ALA A 413 -8.01 30.50 46.55
#